data_ba142fc124efab188e75d4c24d0a9ffe
#
_entry.id   ba142fc124efab188e75d4c24d0a9ffe
#
_cell.length_a   1.000
_cell.length_b   1.000
_cell.length_c   1.000
_cell.angle_alpha   90.00
_cell.angle_beta   90.00
_cell.angle_gamma   90.00
#
_symmetry.space_group_name_H-M   'P 1'
#
loop_
_entity.id
_entity.type
_entity.pdbx_description
1 polymer ?
#
loop_
_entity_poly.entity_id
_entity_poly.type
_entity_poly.pdbx_seq_one_letter_code
_entity_poly.pdbx_strand_id
1 'polypeptide(L)'
;MENTGGCMCGKTRYKVSDEPVGGMFYCHCNDCKKQTGAPFKVAAGFLAENFVFEDASHVKTYVTVGDSGTSMDRVFCGNCGS
;
A
#
# COMPACT_ATOMS: atom_id res chain seq x y z
N MET A 1 -3.87 16.23 -10.53
CA MET A 1 -5.12 15.52 -10.18
C MET A 1 -4.94 14.89 -8.81
N GLU A 2 -5.96 14.99 -7.97
CA GLU A 2 -5.91 14.44 -6.62
C GLU A 2 -6.90 13.28 -6.50
N ASN A 3 -6.42 12.17 -5.95
CA ASN A 3 -7.23 10.99 -5.69
C ASN A 3 -7.24 10.70 -4.21
N THR A 4 -8.35 10.21 -3.71
CA THR A 4 -8.47 9.80 -2.32
C THR A 4 -8.75 8.30 -2.26
N GLY A 5 -8.32 7.69 -1.18
CA GLY A 5 -8.59 6.29 -0.93
C GLY A 5 -8.51 5.97 0.54
N GLY A 6 -8.63 4.71 0.86
CA GLY A 6 -8.56 4.28 2.23
C GLY A 6 -8.90 2.82 2.41
N CYS A 7 -9.05 2.43 3.67
CA CYS A 7 -9.33 1.06 4.05
C CYS A 7 -10.83 0.75 4.00
N MET A 8 -11.15 -0.51 4.23
CA MET A 8 -12.53 -1.00 4.17
C MET A 8 -13.43 -0.40 5.25
N CYS A 9 -12.92 -0.19 6.46
CA CYS A 9 -13.71 0.38 7.56
C CYS A 9 -13.77 1.91 7.53
N GLY A 10 -12.96 2.56 6.69
CA GLY A 10 -12.95 4.01 6.53
C GLY A 10 -12.12 4.78 7.56
N LYS A 11 -11.52 4.10 8.55
CA LYS A 11 -10.73 4.78 9.59
C LYS A 11 -9.35 5.21 9.11
N THR A 12 -8.80 4.52 8.12
CA THR A 12 -7.55 4.92 7.48
C THR A 12 -7.85 5.55 6.14
N ARG A 13 -7.45 6.82 5.97
CA ARG A 13 -7.72 7.59 4.76
C ARG A 13 -6.44 8.22 4.24
N TYR A 14 -6.31 8.31 2.93
CA TYR A 14 -5.15 8.93 2.31
C TYR A 14 -5.53 9.76 1.09
N LYS A 15 -4.62 10.65 0.70
CA LYS A 15 -4.67 11.41 -0.54
C LYS A 15 -3.41 11.16 -1.33
N VAL A 16 -3.58 11.08 -2.63
CA VAL A 16 -2.48 10.97 -3.58
C VAL A 16 -2.66 12.07 -4.62
N SER A 17 -1.65 12.89 -4.81
CA SER A 17 -1.66 13.91 -5.83
C SER A 17 -0.84 13.45 -7.04
N ASP A 18 -1.12 14.04 -8.20
CA ASP A 18 -0.46 13.76 -9.46
C ASP A 18 -0.79 12.36 -10.02
N GLU A 19 -0.07 11.96 -11.06
CA GLU A 19 -0.28 10.72 -11.78
C GLU A 19 0.61 9.61 -11.22
N PRO A 20 0.22 8.32 -11.37
CA PRO A 20 1.11 7.23 -11.01
C PRO A 20 2.42 7.28 -11.81
N VAL A 21 3.52 7.04 -11.13
CA VAL A 21 4.84 7.00 -11.75
C VAL A 21 5.07 5.60 -12.32
N GLY A 22 5.28 5.51 -13.63
CA GLY A 22 5.48 4.22 -14.30
C GLY A 22 4.22 3.38 -14.44
N GLY A 23 3.05 3.95 -14.16
CA GLY A 23 1.78 3.25 -14.30
C GLY A 23 1.52 2.20 -13.24
N MET A 24 0.73 1.21 -13.59
CA MET A 24 0.38 0.12 -12.68
C MET A 24 1.24 -1.11 -12.97
N PHE A 25 1.47 -1.92 -11.94
CA PHE A 25 2.26 -3.13 -12.08
C PHE A 25 1.66 -4.29 -11.28
N TYR A 26 2.07 -5.51 -11.63
CA TYR A 26 1.67 -6.72 -10.94
C TYR A 26 2.86 -7.29 -10.18
N CYS A 27 2.62 -7.80 -8.98
CA CYS A 27 3.65 -8.47 -8.20
C CYS A 27 3.22 -9.90 -7.89
N HIS A 28 3.99 -10.87 -8.34
CA HIS A 28 3.72 -12.30 -8.19
C HIS A 28 4.55 -12.96 -7.10
N CYS A 29 5.30 -12.20 -6.30
CA CYS A 29 6.13 -12.78 -5.24
C CYS A 29 5.25 -13.43 -4.15
N ASN A 30 5.85 -14.35 -3.40
CA ASN A 30 5.11 -15.08 -2.37
C ASN A 30 4.55 -14.15 -1.30
N ASP A 31 5.29 -13.11 -0.92
CA ASP A 31 4.84 -12.14 0.08
C ASP A 31 3.62 -11.37 -0.40
N CYS A 32 3.61 -10.94 -1.66
CA CYS A 32 2.46 -10.24 -2.23
C CYS A 32 1.23 -11.15 -2.31
N LYS A 33 1.43 -12.41 -2.67
CA LYS A 33 0.34 -13.40 -2.70
C LYS A 33 -0.25 -13.62 -1.32
N LYS A 34 0.59 -13.72 -0.30
CA LYS A 34 0.15 -13.92 1.09
C LYS A 34 -0.57 -12.69 1.61
N GLN A 35 -0.05 -11.51 1.30
CA GLN A 35 -0.64 -10.25 1.76
C GLN A 35 -2.05 -10.04 1.20
N THR A 36 -2.27 -10.37 -0.07
CA THR A 36 -3.53 -10.11 -0.75
C THR A 36 -4.47 -11.32 -0.77
N GLY A 37 -3.94 -12.53 -0.60
CA GLY A 37 -4.72 -13.75 -0.78
C GLY A 37 -5.07 -14.02 -2.23
N ALA A 38 -4.41 -13.35 -3.16
CA ALA A 38 -4.68 -13.44 -4.61
C ALA A 38 -3.47 -14.04 -5.33
N PRO A 39 -3.64 -14.46 -6.60
CA PRO A 39 -2.52 -14.99 -7.40
C PRO A 39 -1.42 -13.96 -7.63
N PHE A 40 -1.73 -12.67 -7.53
CA PHE A 40 -0.78 -11.57 -7.68
C PHE A 40 -1.35 -10.31 -7.03
N LYS A 41 -0.48 -9.35 -6.79
CA LYS A 41 -0.86 -8.03 -6.27
C LYS A 41 -0.83 -7.02 -7.40
N VAL A 42 -1.86 -6.18 -7.49
CA VAL A 42 -1.90 -5.04 -8.41
C VAL A 42 -1.55 -3.79 -7.62
N ALA A 43 -0.62 -3.01 -8.12
CA ALA A 43 -0.17 -1.80 -7.43
C ALA A 43 0.06 -0.67 -8.42
N ALA A 44 -0.10 0.55 -7.93
CA ALA A 44 0.26 1.77 -8.65
C ALA A 44 1.33 2.49 -7.84
N GLY A 45 2.39 2.91 -8.50
CA GLY A 45 3.48 3.62 -7.84
C GLY A 45 3.27 5.11 -7.89
N PHE A 46 3.51 5.79 -6.77
CA PHE A 46 3.47 7.25 -6.68
C PHE A 46 4.74 7.72 -5.99
N LEU A 47 5.10 8.99 -6.24
CA LEU A 47 6.18 9.61 -5.48
C LEU A 47 5.72 9.74 -4.02
N ALA A 48 6.62 9.44 -3.08
CA ALA A 48 6.29 9.51 -1.65
C ALA A 48 5.84 10.91 -1.23
N GLU A 49 6.38 11.95 -1.83
CA GLU A 49 6.02 13.33 -1.54
C GLU A 49 4.59 13.67 -1.95
N ASN A 50 3.98 12.87 -2.84
CA ASN A 50 2.62 13.07 -3.32
C ASN A 50 1.60 12.24 -2.56
N PHE A 51 2.05 11.45 -1.58
CA PHE A 51 1.18 10.59 -0.78
C PHE A 51 1.10 11.09 0.65
N VAL A 52 -0.10 11.31 1.15
CA VAL A 52 -0.32 11.78 2.53
C VAL A 52 -1.46 11.01 3.16
N PHE A 53 -1.26 10.51 4.38
CA PHE A 53 -2.37 10.00 5.17
C PHE A 53 -3.17 11.16 5.75
N GLU A 54 -4.47 11.17 5.52
CA GLU A 54 -5.36 12.12 6.19
C GLU A 54 -5.63 11.69 7.61
N ASP A 55 -5.70 10.37 7.85
CA ASP A 55 -5.88 9.79 9.17
C ASP A 55 -5.02 8.53 9.23
N ALA A 56 -3.97 8.58 10.04
CA ALA A 56 -3.02 7.49 10.21
C ALA A 56 -3.11 6.84 11.61
N SER A 57 -4.13 7.18 12.39
CA SER A 57 -4.24 6.72 13.77
C SER A 57 -4.34 5.20 13.91
N HIS A 58 -4.82 4.52 12.87
CA HIS A 58 -4.97 3.06 12.85
C HIS A 58 -3.96 2.37 11.92
N VAL A 59 -3.04 3.12 11.34
CA VAL A 59 -2.05 2.55 10.41
C VAL A 59 -1.06 1.69 11.17
N LYS A 60 -0.85 0.48 10.69
CA LYS A 60 0.15 -0.45 11.20
C LYS A 60 1.08 -0.89 10.08
N THR A 61 2.29 -1.24 10.46
CA THR A 61 3.33 -1.65 9.52
C THR A 61 3.89 -2.99 9.92
N TYR A 62 3.96 -3.90 8.95
CA TYR A 62 4.69 -5.15 9.10
C TYR A 62 5.87 -5.14 8.14
N VAL A 63 7.07 -5.34 8.67
CA VAL A 63 8.29 -5.31 7.84
C VAL A 63 8.60 -6.71 7.35
N THR A 64 8.78 -6.84 6.03
CA THR A 64 9.24 -8.08 5.41
C THR A 64 10.60 -7.86 4.78
N VAL A 65 11.38 -8.94 4.64
CA VAL A 65 12.67 -8.89 3.97
C VAL A 65 12.58 -9.81 2.76
N GLY A 66 12.84 -9.25 1.58
CA GLY A 66 12.83 -10.01 0.34
C GLY A 66 14.10 -10.84 0.16
N ASP A 67 14.11 -11.70 -0.85
CA ASP A 67 15.25 -12.58 -1.16
C ASP A 67 16.52 -11.79 -1.46
N SER A 68 16.38 -10.55 -1.94
CA SER A 68 17.51 -9.65 -2.18
C SER A 68 18.09 -9.04 -0.92
N GLY A 69 17.46 -9.25 0.25
CA GLY A 69 17.87 -8.64 1.51
C GLY A 69 17.29 -7.25 1.73
N THR A 70 16.48 -6.76 0.80
CA THR A 70 15.84 -5.44 0.94
C THR A 70 14.60 -5.55 1.82
N SER A 71 14.52 -4.71 2.84
CA SER A 71 13.33 -4.65 3.69
C SER A 71 12.23 -3.85 3.01
N MET A 72 10.98 -4.23 3.26
CA MET A 72 9.82 -3.56 2.73
C MET A 72 8.76 -3.41 3.82
N ASP A 73 8.21 -2.21 3.95
CA ASP A 73 7.12 -1.94 4.87
C ASP A 73 5.80 -2.34 4.22
N ARG A 74 5.07 -3.24 4.88
CA ARG A 74 3.71 -3.63 4.49
C ARG A 74 2.74 -2.89 5.39
N VAL A 75 2.11 -1.86 4.88
CA VAL A 75 1.29 -0.93 5.66
C VAL A 75 -0.19 -1.28 5.46
N PHE A 76 -0.94 -1.28 6.54
CA PHE A 76 -2.35 -1.65 6.50
C PHE A 76 -3.11 -1.00 7.66
N CYS A 77 -4.44 -1.03 7.58
CA CYS A 77 -5.28 -0.56 8.68
C CYS A 77 -5.33 -1.62 9.79
N GLY A 78 -4.92 -1.25 10.99
CA GLY A 78 -4.93 -2.16 12.13
C GLY A 78 -6.33 -2.46 12.68
N ASN A 79 -7.34 -1.71 12.24
CA ASN A 79 -8.72 -1.94 12.67
C ASN A 79 -9.44 -2.97 11.78
N CYS A 80 -9.31 -2.89 10.47
CA CYS A 80 -10.00 -3.81 9.55
C CYS A 80 -9.07 -4.72 8.76
N GLY A 81 -7.77 -4.49 8.80
CA GLY A 81 -6.79 -5.33 8.11
C GLY A 81 -6.56 -4.99 6.64
N SER A 82 -7.29 -4.02 6.14
CA SER A 82 -7.18 -3.62 4.74
C SER A 82 -5.94 -2.79 4.46
#